data_dc37b9d592dae7cfd1b070acd0c437a7
#
_entry.id   dc37b9d592dae7cfd1b070acd0c437a7
#
_cell.length_a   1.000
_cell.length_b   1.000
_cell.length_c   1.000
_cell.angle_alpha   90.00
_cell.angle_beta   90.00
_cell.angle_gamma   90.00
#
_symmetry.space_group_name_H-M   'P 1'
#
loop_
_entity.id
_entity.type
_entity.pdbx_description
1 polymer ?
#
loop_
_entity_poly.entity_id
_entity_poly.type
_entity_poly.pdbx_seq_one_letter_code
_entity_poly.pdbx_strand_id
1 'polypeptide(L)'
;MIVGTKPADRYLLACLLHIHDGVKRIVLRARGKAISNACVVAERLKNEYVPDLDYESIRIFTERLRHKKTGRPVKVTSIEIVMVDRRAT
;
A
#
# COMPACT_ATOMS: atom_id res chain seq x y z
N MET A 1 -1.17 5.17 -3.03
CA MET A 1 -1.02 4.16 -4.11
C MET A 1 -1.95 2.99 -3.88
N ILE A 2 -2.65 2.58 -4.90
CA ILE A 2 -3.51 1.39 -4.82
C ILE A 2 -2.68 0.18 -5.23
N VAL A 3 -2.60 -0.80 -4.34
CA VAL A 3 -1.89 -2.05 -4.60
C VAL A 3 -2.93 -3.10 -5.00
N GLY A 4 -2.75 -3.65 -6.19
CA GLY A 4 -3.59 -4.72 -6.70
C GLY A 4 -2.94 -6.08 -6.58
N THR A 5 -3.33 -7.00 -7.46
CA THR A 5 -2.86 -8.38 -7.42
C THR A 5 -1.70 -8.67 -8.38
N LYS A 6 -1.17 -7.65 -9.04
CA LYS A 6 0.02 -7.80 -9.88
C LYS A 6 1.25 -8.07 -9.01
N PRO A 7 2.35 -8.57 -9.60
CA PRO A 7 3.56 -8.84 -8.82
C PRO A 7 4.02 -7.64 -7.99
N ALA A 8 4.46 -7.93 -6.77
CA ALA A 8 4.90 -6.89 -5.82
C ALA A 8 5.99 -5.98 -6.39
N ASP A 9 6.85 -6.50 -7.27
CA ASP A 9 7.94 -5.73 -7.86
C ASP A 9 7.46 -4.48 -8.60
N ARG A 10 6.29 -4.52 -9.22
CA ARG A 10 5.73 -3.34 -9.90
C ARG A 10 5.46 -2.20 -8.93
N TYR A 11 4.87 -2.53 -7.79
CA TYR A 11 4.53 -1.51 -6.79
C TYR A 11 5.76 -1.04 -6.05
N LEU A 12 6.72 -1.95 -5.81
CA LEU A 12 7.99 -1.59 -5.21
C LEU A 12 8.73 -0.57 -6.07
N LEU A 13 8.83 -0.82 -7.37
CA LEU A 13 9.50 0.11 -8.28
C LEU A 13 8.84 1.49 -8.24
N ALA A 14 7.52 1.54 -8.28
CA ALA A 14 6.79 2.81 -8.21
C ALA A 14 7.07 3.55 -6.92
N CYS A 15 7.08 2.85 -5.77
CA CYS A 15 7.41 3.45 -4.48
C CYS A 15 8.84 3.99 -4.44
N LEU A 16 9.79 3.23 -4.97
CA LEU A 16 11.19 3.63 -5.01
C LEU A 16 11.39 4.89 -5.85
N LEU A 17 10.68 4.99 -6.98
CA LEU A 17 10.74 6.17 -7.82
C LEU A 17 10.20 7.40 -7.09
N HIS A 18 9.09 7.26 -6.37
CA HIS A 18 8.53 8.35 -5.57
C HIS A 18 9.52 8.80 -4.47
N ILE A 19 10.12 7.85 -3.78
CA ILE A 19 11.10 8.16 -2.73
C ILE A 19 12.33 8.84 -3.33
N HIS A 20 12.79 8.38 -4.48
CA HIS A 20 13.90 9.00 -5.20
C HIS A 20 13.57 10.47 -5.55
N ASP A 21 12.33 10.74 -5.89
CA ASP A 21 11.86 12.09 -6.22
C ASP A 21 11.59 12.97 -4.99
N GLY A 22 11.90 12.48 -3.80
CA GLY A 22 11.80 13.26 -2.57
C GLY A 22 10.51 13.08 -1.79
N VAL A 23 9.64 12.17 -2.18
CA VAL A 23 8.42 11.88 -1.43
C VAL A 23 8.79 11.22 -0.10
N LYS A 24 8.28 11.77 1.01
CA LYS A 24 8.62 11.32 2.36
C LYS A 24 7.55 10.44 2.99
N ARG A 25 6.35 10.43 2.43
CA ARG A 25 5.23 9.69 3.00
C ARG A 25 4.60 8.83 1.90
N ILE A 26 4.55 7.54 2.16
CA ILE A 26 3.98 6.56 1.24
C ILE A 26 2.70 6.01 1.86
N VAL A 27 1.61 6.05 1.10
CA VAL A 27 0.34 5.47 1.51
C VAL A 27 0.00 4.32 0.56
N LEU A 28 -0.09 3.12 1.11
CA LEU A 28 -0.48 1.93 0.35
C LEU A 28 -1.89 1.52 0.76
N ARG A 29 -2.76 1.34 -0.20
CA ARG A 29 -4.13 0.87 0.03
C ARG A 29 -4.38 -0.37 -0.80
N ALA A 30 -5.09 -1.32 -0.22
CA ALA A 30 -5.44 -2.55 -0.92
C ALA A 30 -6.77 -3.10 -0.41
N ARG A 31 -7.43 -3.88 -1.24
CA ARG A 31 -8.73 -4.49 -0.97
C ARG A 31 -8.68 -5.98 -1.16
N GLY A 32 -9.38 -6.71 -0.28
CA GLY A 32 -9.59 -8.15 -0.44
C GLY A 32 -8.30 -8.92 -0.69
N LYS A 33 -8.23 -9.61 -1.80
CA LYS A 33 -7.08 -10.46 -2.15
C LYS A 33 -5.76 -9.70 -2.26
N ALA A 34 -5.80 -8.41 -2.49
CA ALA A 34 -4.59 -7.59 -2.65
C ALA A 34 -3.96 -7.18 -1.32
N ILE A 35 -4.64 -7.38 -0.19
CA ILE A 35 -4.14 -6.95 1.13
C ILE A 35 -2.79 -7.58 1.44
N SER A 36 -2.66 -8.89 1.23
CA SER A 36 -1.39 -9.58 1.45
C SER A 36 -0.27 -8.98 0.60
N ASN A 37 -0.57 -8.64 -0.64
CA ASN A 37 0.42 -8.06 -1.55
C ASN A 37 0.87 -6.68 -1.07
N ALA A 38 -0.04 -5.86 -0.55
CA ALA A 38 0.32 -4.56 0.03
C ALA A 38 1.27 -4.72 1.22
N CYS A 39 1.01 -5.70 2.07
CA CYS A 39 1.89 -6.00 3.21
C CYS A 39 3.28 -6.44 2.74
N VAL A 40 3.35 -7.27 1.71
CA VAL A 40 4.62 -7.70 1.12
C VAL A 40 5.38 -6.51 0.56
N VAL A 41 4.71 -5.64 -0.19
CA VAL A 41 5.34 -4.42 -0.74
C VAL A 41 5.91 -3.56 0.38
N ALA A 42 5.12 -3.30 1.42
CA ALA A 42 5.55 -2.46 2.54
C ALA A 42 6.78 -3.05 3.25
N GLU A 43 6.74 -4.34 3.57
CA GLU A 43 7.83 -5.01 4.28
C GLU A 43 9.11 -5.09 3.44
N ARG A 44 8.98 -5.39 2.16
CA ARG A 44 10.14 -5.43 1.28
C ARG A 44 10.73 -4.04 1.08
N LEU A 45 9.88 -3.04 0.93
CA LEU A 45 10.34 -1.65 0.77
C LEU A 45 11.19 -1.23 1.96
N LYS A 46 10.74 -1.53 3.19
CA LYS A 46 11.46 -1.20 4.40
C LYS A 46 12.70 -2.07 4.59
N ASN A 47 12.57 -3.38 4.46
CA ASN A 47 13.65 -4.30 4.83
C ASN A 47 14.76 -4.41 3.79
N GLU A 48 14.41 -4.30 2.50
CA GLU A 48 15.37 -4.53 1.41
C GLU A 48 15.92 -3.25 0.80
N TYR A 49 15.19 -2.13 0.89
CA TYR A 49 15.56 -0.92 0.14
C TYR A 49 15.71 0.32 1.00
N VAL A 50 14.74 0.62 1.86
CA VAL A 50 14.72 1.89 2.60
C VAL A 50 14.49 1.62 4.08
N PRO A 51 15.54 1.22 4.83
CA PRO A 51 15.39 0.84 6.24
C PRO A 51 14.91 1.97 7.15
N ASP A 52 15.03 3.22 6.71
CA ASP A 52 14.59 4.37 7.49
C ASP A 52 13.08 4.65 7.36
N LEU A 53 12.37 3.88 6.55
CA LEU A 53 10.91 3.96 6.52
C LEU A 53 10.35 3.34 7.80
N ASP A 54 9.41 4.05 8.41
CA ASP A 54 8.68 3.56 9.57
C ASP A 54 7.19 3.53 9.27
N TYR A 55 6.49 2.61 9.91
CA TYR A 55 5.04 2.58 9.85
C TYR A 55 4.48 3.69 10.72
N GLU A 56 3.79 4.65 10.09
CA GLU A 56 3.08 5.68 10.84
C GLU A 56 1.73 5.14 11.32
N SER A 57 1.02 4.43 10.45
CA SER A 57 -0.25 3.80 10.81
C SER A 57 -0.55 2.63 9.88
N ILE A 58 -1.29 1.69 10.42
CA ILE A 58 -1.86 0.58 9.67
C ILE A 58 -3.32 0.48 10.11
N ARG A 59 -4.24 0.65 9.17
CA ARG A 59 -5.67 0.58 9.44
C ARG A 59 -6.33 -0.48 8.59
N ILE A 60 -7.23 -1.23 9.17
CA ILE A 60 -8.12 -2.10 8.41
C ILE A 60 -9.54 -1.59 8.58
N PHE A 61 -10.32 -1.69 7.52
CA PHE A 61 -11.69 -1.19 7.53
C PHE A 61 -12.51 -1.86 6.44
N THR A 62 -13.82 -1.71 6.54
CA THR A 62 -14.73 -2.24 5.54
C THR A 62 -15.19 -1.13 4.61
N GLU A 63 -15.06 -1.34 3.31
CA GLU A 63 -15.60 -0.45 2.30
C GLU A 63 -16.87 -1.05 1.70
N ARG A 64 -17.84 -0.20 1.41
CA ARG A 64 -19.04 -0.60 0.70
C ARG A 64 -18.91 -0.16 -0.74
N LEU A 65 -18.90 -1.13 -1.63
CA LEU A 65 -18.72 -0.89 -3.06
C LEU A 65 -19.89 -1.48 -3.82
N ARG A 66 -20.00 -1.13 -5.10
CA ARG A 66 -20.96 -1.76 -5.99
C ARG A 66 -20.23 -2.72 -6.93
N HIS A 67 -20.78 -3.92 -7.06
CA HIS A 67 -20.24 -4.88 -8.00
C HIS A 67 -20.40 -4.34 -9.43
N LYS A 68 -19.33 -4.37 -10.21
CA LYS A 68 -19.31 -3.77 -11.55
C LYS A 68 -20.32 -4.37 -12.50
N LYS A 69 -20.57 -5.67 -12.41
CA LYS A 69 -21.47 -6.38 -13.34
C LYS A 69 -22.92 -6.33 -12.89
N THR A 70 -23.18 -6.47 -11.60
CA THR A 70 -24.54 -6.62 -11.07
C THR A 70 -25.09 -5.36 -10.45
N GLY A 71 -24.25 -4.39 -10.11
CA GLY A 71 -24.64 -3.17 -9.40
C GLY A 71 -25.03 -3.42 -7.96
N ARG A 72 -24.90 -4.65 -7.46
CA ARG A 72 -25.25 -4.97 -6.08
C ARG A 72 -24.22 -4.41 -5.11
N PRO A 73 -24.64 -3.95 -3.92
CA PRO A 73 -23.71 -3.53 -2.89
C PRO A 73 -22.93 -4.72 -2.39
N VAL A 74 -21.61 -4.54 -2.26
CA VAL A 74 -20.72 -5.54 -1.69
C VAL A 74 -19.86 -4.89 -0.62
N LYS A 75 -19.52 -5.65 0.40
CA LYS A 75 -18.60 -5.21 1.45
C LYS A 75 -17.24 -5.85 1.20
N VAL A 76 -16.21 -5.02 1.23
CA VAL A 76 -14.84 -5.47 0.98
C VAL A 76 -13.96 -5.02 2.14
N THR A 77 -13.14 -5.93 2.66
CA THR A 77 -12.14 -5.58 3.65
C THR A 77 -10.99 -4.88 2.95
N SER A 78 -10.55 -3.77 3.54
CA SER A 78 -9.49 -2.94 3.00
C SER A 78 -8.43 -2.66 4.04
N ILE A 79 -7.23 -2.35 3.59
CA ILE A 79 -6.12 -1.95 4.44
C ILE A 79 -5.54 -0.64 3.92
N GLU A 80 -5.06 0.19 4.85
CA GLU A 80 -4.29 1.38 4.52
C GLU A 80 -3.02 1.37 5.37
N ILE A 81 -1.88 1.35 4.71
CA ILE A 81 -0.57 1.34 5.35
C ILE A 81 0.09 2.68 5.04
N VAL A 82 0.44 3.43 6.07
CA VAL A 82 1.14 4.70 5.92
C VAL A 82 2.55 4.53 6.45
N MET A 83 3.54 4.84 5.60
CA MET A 83 4.96 4.77 5.93
C MET A 83 5.58 6.15 5.75
N VAL A 84 6.49 6.50 6.64
CA VAL A 84 7.17 7.81 6.63
C VAL A 84 8.67 7.58 6.64
N ASP A 85 9.38 8.32 5.78
CA ASP A 85 10.83 8.31 5.74
C ASP A 85 11.38 9.19 6.87
N ARG A 86 12.09 8.58 7.79
CA ARG A 86 12.63 9.26 8.97
C ARG A 86 14.00 9.90 8.76
N ARG A 87 14.62 9.68 7.60
CA ARG A 87 15.96 10.22 7.34
C ARG A 87 16.00 11.72 7.25
N ALA A 88 14.93 12.31 6.77
CA ALA A 88 14.94 13.72 6.46
C ALA A 88 14.24 14.53 7.53
N THR A 89 14.91 15.47 8.03
CA THR A 89 14.39 16.47 8.94
C THR A 89 14.51 17.85 8.31
#